data_dffbd5005e0bdec6b92417ad7af16594
#
_entry.id   dffbd5005e0bdec6b92417ad7af16594
#
_cell.length_a   1.000
_cell.length_b   1.000
_cell.length_c   1.000
_cell.angle_alpha   90.00
_cell.angle_beta   90.00
_cell.angle_gamma   90.00
#
_symmetry.space_group_name_H-M   'P 1'
#
loop_
_entity.id
_entity.type
_entity.pdbx_description
1 polymer ?
#
loop_
_entity_poly.entity_id
_entity_poly.type
_entity_poly.pdbx_seq_one_letter_code
_entity_poly.pdbx_strand_id
1 'polypeptide(L)'
;GSRGLGDVYKRQAVDSAESLITSMFFDPRRYDLAKVGRYKFNKKLALKNRIRHQILAADVVDPSTGEVIASAGDKVTAELADTIQNSAVPFVYIQTEERTVKVLSNLMVDLTHYVDCDPKDFGIHELVYYPVLAQILEEFGDDPEKLAEAIKKNVHELVPKHITKEDILASINYNMHLEYGLGNDDDIDHLGNRRIRAVGELLQNQYRIGLSRMERVVRERMTTHDAEDISPQSLINIKPVTAAVKEFFGSSQLSQFMDQNNPLGELTHKRRLSALGPGGLSRDRAGFEVRDVHYSHYGRMCPIETPEGSNVGLISYLATFARINEYGFIEAPFRKVDKTTGRVTDEVEYMTADVEDDYIVAQANEPLDENGMFVHERVNARHRDGFLEIDRMKVDYMDVSPKMVVSVATSMIPFLENDDANRALMGSNMQKQAVPLLKTESPIVGTGMEYKAAVDSGVVVLAKH
;
A
#
# COMPACT_ATOMS: atom_id res chain seq x y z
N GLY A 1 2.44 39.16 15.74
CA GLY A 1 0.99 39.26 15.90
C GLY A 1 0.22 40.00 14.81
N SER A 2 0.81 40.94 14.07
CA SER A 2 0.06 41.79 13.12
C SER A 2 -0.23 41.13 11.74
N ARG A 3 0.47 40.08 11.38
CA ARG A 3 0.24 39.38 10.08
C ARG A 3 -1.04 38.53 10.07
N GLY A 4 -1.41 37.94 11.20
CA GLY A 4 -2.62 37.08 11.28
C GLY A 4 -3.93 37.86 11.18
N LEU A 5 -4.01 39.05 11.75
CA LEU A 5 -5.21 39.87 11.69
C LEU A 5 -5.49 40.44 10.29
N GLY A 6 -4.43 40.85 9.56
CA GLY A 6 -4.57 41.33 8.18
C GLY A 6 -5.07 40.25 7.20
N ASP A 7 -4.69 39.01 7.42
CA ASP A 7 -5.17 37.87 6.60
C ASP A 7 -6.63 37.51 6.92
N VAL A 8 -7.06 37.61 8.16
CA VAL A 8 -8.48 37.41 8.54
C VAL A 8 -9.38 38.40 7.88
N TYR A 9 -9.03 39.70 7.88
CA TYR A 9 -9.83 40.75 7.25
C TYR A 9 -9.93 40.63 5.72
N LYS A 10 -8.84 40.20 5.06
CA LYS A 10 -8.84 39.99 3.59
C LYS A 10 -9.66 38.80 3.11
N ARG A 11 -9.97 37.86 4.01
CA ARG A 11 -10.65 36.58 3.70
C ARG A 11 -12.11 36.55 4.18
N GLN A 12 -12.68 37.67 4.54
CA GLN A 12 -14.09 37.78 5.02
C GLN A 12 -15.14 37.76 3.91
N ALA A 13 -14.75 37.98 2.64
CA ALA A 13 -15.68 37.80 1.52
C ALA A 13 -15.94 36.32 1.28
N VAL A 14 -17.21 35.93 1.17
CA VAL A 14 -17.65 34.55 0.95
C VAL A 14 -16.94 33.94 -0.27
N ASP A 15 -16.90 34.67 -1.38
CA ASP A 15 -16.26 34.22 -2.63
C ASP A 15 -14.76 33.97 -2.45
N SER A 16 -14.07 34.80 -1.66
CA SER A 16 -12.65 34.61 -1.37
C SER A 16 -12.41 33.42 -0.45
N ALA A 17 -13.29 33.16 0.50
CA ALA A 17 -13.22 32.01 1.39
C ALA A 17 -13.52 30.71 0.62
N GLU A 18 -14.54 30.70 -0.22
CA GLU A 18 -14.88 29.59 -1.10
C GLU A 18 -13.75 29.24 -2.07
N SER A 19 -13.21 30.24 -2.77
CA SER A 19 -12.06 30.06 -3.67
C SER A 19 -10.84 29.50 -2.94
N LEU A 20 -10.60 29.96 -1.71
CA LEU A 20 -9.47 29.46 -0.90
C LEU A 20 -9.68 28.00 -0.50
N ILE A 21 -10.84 27.66 0.05
CA ILE A 21 -11.17 26.28 0.48
C ILE A 21 -11.14 25.34 -0.72
N THR A 22 -11.77 25.75 -1.84
CA THR A 22 -11.76 24.96 -3.08
C THR A 22 -10.34 24.71 -3.57
N SER A 23 -9.49 25.73 -3.57
CA SER A 23 -8.09 25.57 -4.00
C SER A 23 -7.23 24.76 -3.04
N MET A 24 -7.56 24.73 -1.74
CA MET A 24 -6.80 23.98 -0.74
C MET A 24 -7.08 22.48 -0.76
N PHE A 25 -8.33 22.09 -0.92
CA PHE A 25 -8.77 20.71 -0.71
C PHE A 25 -9.29 20.03 -1.97
N PHE A 26 -9.91 20.78 -2.90
CA PHE A 26 -10.65 20.23 -4.04
C PHE A 26 -9.97 20.50 -5.39
N ASP A 27 -8.87 21.26 -5.43
CA ASP A 27 -8.11 21.49 -6.66
C ASP A 27 -7.08 20.37 -6.87
N PRO A 28 -7.24 19.53 -7.92
CA PRO A 28 -6.32 18.42 -8.19
C PRO A 28 -4.89 18.86 -8.51
N ARG A 29 -4.71 20.16 -8.84
CA ARG A 29 -3.36 20.74 -9.08
C ARG A 29 -2.61 21.03 -7.80
N ARG A 30 -3.31 21.26 -6.70
CA ARG A 30 -2.73 21.64 -5.40
C ARG A 30 -2.76 20.52 -4.39
N TYR A 31 -3.80 19.70 -4.42
CA TYR A 31 -3.97 18.59 -3.49
C TYR A 31 -4.01 17.28 -4.26
N ASP A 32 -2.99 16.47 -4.11
CA ASP A 32 -2.85 15.18 -4.79
C ASP A 32 -2.64 14.08 -3.74
N LEU A 33 -3.66 13.25 -3.55
CA LEU A 33 -3.60 12.05 -2.71
C LEU A 33 -2.68 10.97 -3.28
N ALA A 34 -2.35 11.06 -4.56
CA ALA A 34 -1.78 9.98 -5.37
C ALA A 34 -2.69 8.72 -5.39
N LYS A 35 -2.24 7.67 -6.04
CA LYS A 35 -2.94 6.38 -6.07
C LYS A 35 -3.13 5.82 -4.66
N VAL A 36 -2.05 5.81 -3.88
CA VAL A 36 -2.05 5.20 -2.55
C VAL A 36 -2.99 5.91 -1.58
N GLY A 37 -3.07 7.23 -1.63
CA GLY A 37 -3.97 8.00 -0.76
C GLY A 37 -5.43 7.67 -1.05
N ARG A 38 -5.83 7.64 -2.33
CA ARG A 38 -7.19 7.26 -2.73
C ARG A 38 -7.52 5.81 -2.31
N TYR A 39 -6.60 4.87 -2.54
CA TYR A 39 -6.74 3.49 -2.08
C TYR A 39 -7.00 3.40 -0.57
N LYS A 40 -6.18 4.10 0.25
CA LYS A 40 -6.32 4.09 1.71
C LYS A 40 -7.61 4.75 2.18
N PHE A 41 -8.00 5.88 1.60
CA PHE A 41 -9.29 6.51 1.89
C PHE A 41 -10.46 5.57 1.57
N ASN A 42 -10.47 4.98 0.39
CA ASN A 42 -11.52 4.05 -0.01
C ASN A 42 -11.58 2.83 0.92
N LYS A 43 -10.43 2.24 1.27
CA LYS A 43 -10.37 1.10 2.17
C LYS A 43 -10.87 1.44 3.58
N LYS A 44 -10.48 2.59 4.13
CA LYS A 44 -10.84 3.00 5.50
C LYS A 44 -12.30 3.46 5.60
N LEU A 45 -12.77 4.22 4.61
CA LEU A 45 -14.10 4.85 4.62
C LEU A 45 -15.18 4.00 3.94
N ALA A 46 -14.84 2.89 3.28
CA ALA A 46 -15.81 2.00 2.67
C ALA A 46 -16.91 1.64 3.66
N LEU A 47 -18.15 1.89 3.26
CA LEU A 47 -19.32 1.64 4.09
C LEU A 47 -19.39 0.18 4.51
N LYS A 48 -19.12 -0.76 3.58
CA LYS A 48 -19.11 -2.21 3.81
C LYS A 48 -18.21 -2.64 4.98
N ASN A 49 -17.02 -2.05 5.11
CA ASN A 49 -16.08 -2.41 6.17
C ASN A 49 -16.53 -1.91 7.55
N ARG A 50 -17.36 -0.86 7.58
CA ARG A 50 -17.85 -0.22 8.81
C ARG A 50 -19.15 -0.82 9.32
N ILE A 51 -20.00 -1.35 8.43
CA ILE A 51 -21.32 -1.90 8.78
C ILE A 51 -21.35 -3.42 8.92
N ARG A 52 -20.32 -4.12 8.42
CA ARG A 52 -20.22 -5.57 8.49
C ARG A 52 -20.33 -6.09 9.93
N HIS A 53 -21.13 -7.13 10.13
CA HIS A 53 -21.44 -7.75 11.41
C HIS A 53 -22.30 -6.90 12.37
N GLN A 54 -22.67 -5.70 11.99
CA GLN A 54 -23.55 -4.82 12.77
C GLN A 54 -25.03 -5.12 12.51
N ILE A 55 -25.90 -4.58 13.34
CA ILE A 55 -27.36 -4.71 13.22
C ILE A 55 -27.91 -3.38 12.69
N LEU A 56 -28.77 -3.45 11.67
CA LEU A 56 -29.44 -2.28 11.11
C LEU A 56 -30.51 -1.74 12.06
N ALA A 57 -30.52 -0.43 12.26
CA ALA A 57 -31.53 0.24 13.08
C ALA A 57 -32.72 0.74 12.26
N ALA A 58 -32.58 0.85 10.95
CA ALA A 58 -33.63 1.29 10.02
C ALA A 58 -33.48 0.55 8.69
N ASP A 59 -34.55 0.55 7.89
CA ASP A 59 -34.54 0.00 6.55
C ASP A 59 -33.54 0.74 5.66
N VAL A 60 -32.83 -0.02 4.83
CA VAL A 60 -31.90 0.50 3.84
C VAL A 60 -32.55 0.40 2.47
N VAL A 61 -32.72 1.55 1.83
CA VAL A 61 -33.39 1.69 0.54
C VAL A 61 -32.38 2.07 -0.53
N ASP A 62 -32.48 1.44 -1.70
CA ASP A 62 -31.68 1.81 -2.86
C ASP A 62 -32.12 3.21 -3.36
N PRO A 63 -31.22 4.19 -3.42
CA PRO A 63 -31.57 5.55 -3.83
C PRO A 63 -31.97 5.65 -5.32
N SER A 64 -31.61 4.66 -6.16
CA SER A 64 -31.91 4.67 -7.59
C SER A 64 -33.25 4.00 -7.92
N THR A 65 -33.59 2.89 -7.26
CA THR A 65 -34.80 2.08 -7.54
C THR A 65 -35.92 2.32 -6.54
N GLY A 66 -35.60 2.78 -5.32
CA GLY A 66 -36.54 2.89 -4.22
C GLY A 66 -36.89 1.55 -3.55
N GLU A 67 -36.24 0.47 -3.92
CA GLU A 67 -36.43 -0.85 -3.33
C GLU A 67 -35.73 -0.99 -1.99
N VAL A 68 -36.30 -1.75 -1.07
CA VAL A 68 -35.68 -2.05 0.23
C VAL A 68 -34.64 -3.15 0.05
N ILE A 69 -33.37 -2.81 0.27
CA ILE A 69 -32.23 -3.75 0.22
C ILE A 69 -32.18 -4.63 1.48
N ALA A 70 -32.43 -4.01 2.65
CA ALA A 70 -32.39 -4.69 3.95
C ALA A 70 -33.33 -4.00 4.94
N SER A 71 -33.88 -4.78 5.86
CA SER A 71 -34.85 -4.29 6.84
C SER A 71 -34.19 -3.97 8.21
N ALA A 72 -34.85 -3.13 8.98
CA ALA A 72 -34.44 -2.86 10.35
C ALA A 72 -34.39 -4.15 11.17
N GLY A 73 -33.31 -4.34 11.95
CA GLY A 73 -33.04 -5.53 12.74
C GLY A 73 -32.20 -6.59 12.04
N ASP A 74 -31.98 -6.50 10.74
CA ASP A 74 -31.13 -7.44 10.02
C ASP A 74 -29.65 -7.30 10.42
N LYS A 75 -28.98 -8.44 10.56
CA LYS A 75 -27.54 -8.48 10.75
C LYS A 75 -26.83 -8.41 9.41
N VAL A 76 -25.97 -7.44 9.25
CA VAL A 76 -25.26 -7.21 7.98
C VAL A 76 -24.20 -8.30 7.76
N THR A 77 -24.41 -9.15 6.76
CA THR A 77 -23.43 -10.11 6.25
C THR A 77 -22.43 -9.42 5.32
N ALA A 78 -21.36 -10.13 4.94
CA ALA A 78 -20.39 -9.58 3.99
C ALA A 78 -21.02 -9.26 2.62
N GLU A 79 -21.87 -10.15 2.10
CA GLU A 79 -22.57 -9.99 0.83
C GLU A 79 -23.56 -8.82 0.85
N LEU A 80 -24.33 -8.71 1.96
CA LEU A 80 -25.25 -7.60 2.15
C LEU A 80 -24.51 -6.25 2.25
N ALA A 81 -23.36 -6.23 2.93
CA ALA A 81 -22.52 -5.04 3.05
C ALA A 81 -21.99 -4.59 1.67
N ASP A 82 -21.57 -5.53 0.83
CA ASP A 82 -21.14 -5.25 -0.55
C ASP A 82 -22.29 -4.71 -1.41
N THR A 83 -23.49 -5.29 -1.30
CA THR A 83 -24.67 -4.80 -1.99
C THR A 83 -25.01 -3.37 -1.58
N ILE A 84 -25.05 -3.08 -0.27
CA ILE A 84 -25.34 -1.73 0.25
C ILE A 84 -24.28 -0.72 -0.22
N GLN A 85 -23.00 -1.10 -0.21
CA GLN A 85 -21.90 -0.24 -0.71
C GLN A 85 -22.11 0.10 -2.19
N ASN A 86 -22.41 -0.90 -3.01
CA ASN A 86 -22.48 -0.76 -4.47
C ASN A 86 -23.81 -0.17 -4.96
N SER A 87 -24.86 -0.15 -4.14
CA SER A 87 -26.08 0.62 -4.41
C SER A 87 -25.94 2.11 -4.13
N ALA A 88 -24.70 2.59 -3.84
CA ALA A 88 -24.40 4.00 -3.56
C ALA A 88 -25.27 4.64 -2.45
N VAL A 89 -25.65 3.85 -1.45
CA VAL A 89 -26.43 4.34 -0.31
C VAL A 89 -25.64 5.41 0.44
N PRO A 90 -26.17 6.62 0.66
CA PRO A 90 -25.42 7.71 1.25
C PRO A 90 -25.16 7.54 2.74
N PHE A 91 -26.02 6.83 3.44
CA PHE A 91 -25.86 6.54 4.88
C PHE A 91 -26.71 5.34 5.31
N VAL A 92 -26.29 4.74 6.42
CA VAL A 92 -26.99 3.62 7.08
C VAL A 92 -27.10 3.91 8.57
N TYR A 93 -28.22 3.52 9.18
CA TYR A 93 -28.39 3.56 10.64
C TYR A 93 -28.05 2.22 11.25
N ILE A 94 -27.11 2.21 12.20
CA ILE A 94 -26.64 1.03 12.93
C ILE A 94 -27.08 1.13 14.39
N GLN A 95 -27.58 0.03 14.92
CA GLN A 95 -27.88 -0.11 16.33
C GLN A 95 -26.63 -0.55 17.09
N THR A 96 -26.10 0.33 17.94
CA THR A 96 -25.07 -0.02 18.92
C THR A 96 -25.70 -0.32 20.27
N GLU A 97 -24.90 -0.80 21.23
CA GLU A 97 -25.40 -1.09 22.59
C GLU A 97 -25.97 0.15 23.28
N GLU A 98 -25.41 1.33 23.02
CA GLU A 98 -25.77 2.57 23.69
C GLU A 98 -26.84 3.37 22.94
N ARG A 99 -26.75 3.43 21.61
CA ARG A 99 -27.64 4.27 20.77
C ARG A 99 -27.63 3.85 19.31
N THR A 100 -28.55 4.42 18.55
CA THR A 100 -28.54 4.37 17.08
C THR A 100 -27.56 5.40 16.54
N VAL A 101 -26.67 5.01 15.65
CA VAL A 101 -25.67 5.86 15.01
C VAL A 101 -25.85 5.88 13.50
N LYS A 102 -25.61 7.03 12.89
CA LYS A 102 -25.68 7.24 11.45
C LYS A 102 -24.31 7.11 10.82
N VAL A 103 -24.09 6.09 10.02
CA VAL A 103 -22.83 5.83 9.31
C VAL A 103 -22.91 6.41 7.90
N LEU A 104 -22.04 7.38 7.59
CA LEU A 104 -22.00 8.06 6.29
C LEU A 104 -21.06 7.32 5.32
N SER A 105 -21.50 7.21 4.08
CA SER A 105 -20.69 6.70 2.95
C SER A 105 -19.84 7.83 2.36
N ASN A 106 -18.73 7.48 1.71
CA ASN A 106 -18.00 8.39 0.83
C ASN A 106 -18.40 8.25 -0.64
N LEU A 107 -19.49 7.53 -0.93
CA LEU A 107 -20.07 7.30 -2.26
C LEU A 107 -19.10 6.73 -3.30
N MET A 108 -18.16 5.89 -2.86
CA MET A 108 -17.29 5.14 -3.75
C MET A 108 -17.88 3.75 -3.98
N VAL A 109 -18.03 3.37 -5.26
CA VAL A 109 -18.67 2.13 -5.69
C VAL A 109 -17.76 1.34 -6.64
N ASP A 110 -18.02 0.04 -6.78
CA ASP A 110 -17.31 -0.79 -7.76
C ASP A 110 -17.96 -0.62 -9.15
N LEU A 111 -17.14 -0.28 -10.14
CA LEU A 111 -17.58 -0.05 -11.51
C LEU A 111 -18.22 -1.30 -12.14
N THR A 112 -17.77 -2.50 -11.75
CA THR A 112 -18.24 -3.77 -12.28
C THR A 112 -19.73 -4.03 -12.01
N HIS A 113 -20.34 -3.36 -11.03
CA HIS A 113 -21.77 -3.45 -10.74
C HIS A 113 -22.65 -2.65 -11.72
N TYR A 114 -22.06 -1.74 -12.47
CA TYR A 114 -22.79 -0.80 -13.33
C TYR A 114 -22.49 -0.98 -14.82
N VAL A 115 -21.35 -1.60 -15.16
CA VAL A 115 -20.87 -1.73 -16.54
C VAL A 115 -20.27 -3.11 -16.76
N ASP A 116 -20.66 -3.77 -17.88
CA ASP A 116 -20.17 -5.08 -18.30
C ASP A 116 -18.77 -5.01 -18.97
N CYS A 117 -17.82 -4.27 -18.38
CA CYS A 117 -16.47 -4.19 -18.90
C CYS A 117 -15.46 -4.37 -17.75
N ASP A 118 -14.26 -4.87 -18.05
CA ASP A 118 -13.17 -4.92 -17.07
C ASP A 118 -12.65 -3.50 -16.81
N PRO A 119 -12.73 -2.98 -15.55
CA PRO A 119 -12.19 -1.67 -15.20
C PRO A 119 -10.72 -1.48 -15.56
N LYS A 120 -9.96 -2.57 -15.62
CA LYS A 120 -8.53 -2.56 -15.97
C LYS A 120 -8.29 -2.09 -17.42
N ASP A 121 -9.21 -2.30 -18.32
CA ASP A 121 -9.12 -1.83 -19.72
C ASP A 121 -9.13 -0.30 -19.80
N PHE A 122 -9.68 0.35 -18.78
CA PHE A 122 -9.68 1.81 -18.63
C PHE A 122 -8.55 2.31 -17.71
N GLY A 123 -7.71 1.43 -17.16
CA GLY A 123 -6.70 1.75 -16.17
C GLY A 123 -7.27 2.11 -14.79
N ILE A 124 -8.50 1.67 -14.50
CA ILE A 124 -9.18 1.84 -13.21
C ILE A 124 -8.89 0.59 -12.37
N HIS A 125 -8.28 0.80 -11.20
CA HIS A 125 -7.96 -0.25 -10.23
C HIS A 125 -8.60 0.00 -8.86
N GLU A 126 -9.35 1.09 -8.74
CA GLU A 126 -9.95 1.58 -7.51
C GLU A 126 -11.47 1.70 -7.65
N LEU A 127 -12.14 1.85 -6.51
CA LEU A 127 -13.54 2.24 -6.49
C LEU A 127 -13.72 3.61 -7.16
N VAL A 128 -14.83 3.80 -7.85
CA VAL A 128 -15.17 5.02 -8.57
C VAL A 128 -16.17 5.88 -7.80
N TYR A 129 -16.12 7.18 -8.02
CA TYR A 129 -17.00 8.15 -7.39
C TYR A 129 -18.38 8.16 -8.07
N TYR A 130 -19.39 7.68 -7.35
CA TYR A 130 -20.74 7.45 -7.88
C TYR A 130 -21.42 8.70 -8.48
N PRO A 131 -21.33 9.91 -7.88
CA PRO A 131 -21.98 11.08 -8.47
C PRO A 131 -21.53 11.41 -9.90
N VAL A 132 -20.26 11.17 -10.23
CA VAL A 132 -19.74 11.32 -11.60
C VAL A 132 -20.18 10.14 -12.47
N LEU A 133 -20.12 8.92 -11.93
CA LEU A 133 -20.58 7.73 -12.65
C LEU A 133 -22.08 7.84 -13.02
N ALA A 134 -22.92 8.29 -12.10
CA ALA A 134 -24.36 8.46 -12.35
C ALA A 134 -24.64 9.43 -13.50
N GLN A 135 -23.92 10.55 -13.59
CA GLN A 135 -24.03 11.49 -14.69
C GLN A 135 -23.64 10.83 -16.04
N ILE A 136 -22.56 10.05 -16.05
CA ILE A 136 -22.12 9.34 -17.26
C ILE A 136 -23.14 8.28 -17.69
N LEU A 137 -23.72 7.54 -16.72
CA LEU A 137 -24.75 6.54 -17.00
C LEU A 137 -26.04 7.16 -17.50
N GLU A 138 -26.46 8.31 -16.97
CA GLU A 138 -27.65 9.04 -17.41
C GLU A 138 -27.48 9.57 -18.84
N GLU A 139 -26.29 10.01 -19.23
CA GLU A 139 -26.00 10.60 -20.54
C GLU A 139 -25.72 9.54 -21.63
N PHE A 140 -25.02 8.45 -21.29
CA PHE A 140 -24.50 7.48 -22.24
C PHE A 140 -24.90 6.03 -21.96
N GLY A 141 -25.75 5.74 -20.97
CA GLY A 141 -26.07 4.38 -20.51
C GLY A 141 -26.67 3.48 -21.58
N ASP A 142 -27.35 4.05 -22.58
CA ASP A 142 -28.01 3.31 -23.66
C ASP A 142 -27.04 2.81 -24.76
N ASP A 143 -25.81 3.36 -24.82
CA ASP A 143 -24.85 3.06 -25.89
C ASP A 143 -23.51 2.57 -25.26
N PRO A 144 -23.22 1.26 -25.27
CA PRO A 144 -22.04 0.70 -24.63
C PRO A 144 -20.70 1.26 -25.15
N GLU A 145 -20.63 1.60 -26.46
CA GLU A 145 -19.38 2.11 -27.03
C GLU A 145 -19.12 3.56 -26.55
N LYS A 146 -20.15 4.40 -26.56
CA LYS A 146 -20.03 5.77 -26.06
C LYS A 146 -19.81 5.81 -24.54
N LEU A 147 -20.45 4.90 -23.81
CA LEU A 147 -20.25 4.73 -22.37
C LEU A 147 -18.78 4.41 -22.05
N ALA A 148 -18.19 3.45 -22.77
CA ALA A 148 -16.78 3.08 -22.61
C ALA A 148 -15.84 4.26 -22.93
N GLU A 149 -16.13 5.02 -23.98
CA GLU A 149 -15.36 6.22 -24.35
C GLU A 149 -15.50 7.33 -23.31
N ALA A 150 -16.71 7.56 -22.80
CA ALA A 150 -16.99 8.53 -21.74
C ALA A 150 -16.27 8.18 -20.42
N ILE A 151 -16.30 6.91 -20.01
CA ILE A 151 -15.56 6.40 -18.85
C ILE A 151 -14.06 6.67 -19.04
N LYS A 152 -13.50 6.29 -20.18
CA LYS A 152 -12.07 6.49 -20.47
C LYS A 152 -11.65 7.97 -20.45
N LYS A 153 -12.50 8.85 -20.93
CA LYS A 153 -12.26 10.29 -20.94
C LYS A 153 -12.30 10.89 -19.54
N ASN A 154 -13.20 10.40 -18.67
CA ASN A 154 -13.46 10.95 -17.35
C ASN A 154 -12.83 10.15 -16.20
N VAL A 155 -11.84 9.30 -16.47
CA VAL A 155 -11.15 8.48 -15.44
C VAL A 155 -10.65 9.34 -14.26
N HIS A 156 -10.16 10.55 -14.55
CA HIS A 156 -9.63 11.45 -13.50
C HIS A 156 -10.69 12.01 -12.56
N GLU A 157 -11.94 12.09 -13.01
CA GLU A 157 -13.08 12.52 -12.21
C GLU A 157 -13.74 11.33 -11.51
N LEU A 158 -13.77 10.16 -12.17
CA LEU A 158 -14.25 8.90 -11.59
C LEU A 158 -13.36 8.43 -10.43
N VAL A 159 -12.05 8.59 -10.55
CA VAL A 159 -11.09 8.27 -9.48
C VAL A 159 -10.38 9.57 -9.07
N PRO A 160 -11.04 10.42 -8.25
CA PRO A 160 -10.50 11.72 -7.89
C PRO A 160 -9.24 11.57 -7.03
N LYS A 161 -8.15 12.24 -7.45
CA LYS A 161 -6.89 12.32 -6.69
C LYS A 161 -6.89 13.43 -5.65
N HIS A 162 -7.98 14.17 -5.54
CA HIS A 162 -8.22 15.19 -4.52
C HIS A 162 -9.26 14.68 -3.50
N ILE A 163 -9.38 15.34 -2.37
CA ILE A 163 -10.40 15.04 -1.37
C ILE A 163 -11.76 15.49 -1.89
N THR A 164 -12.79 14.66 -1.69
CA THR A 164 -14.19 15.02 -1.92
C THR A 164 -14.84 15.52 -0.62
N LYS A 165 -15.98 16.21 -0.72
CA LYS A 165 -16.73 16.62 0.48
C LYS A 165 -17.25 15.40 1.26
N GLU A 166 -17.61 14.33 0.56
CA GLU A 166 -18.07 13.08 1.15
C GLU A 166 -16.93 12.39 1.93
N ASP A 167 -15.70 12.44 1.42
CA ASP A 167 -14.53 11.93 2.16
C ASP A 167 -14.34 12.68 3.49
N ILE A 168 -14.49 14.01 3.50
CA ILE A 168 -14.36 14.82 4.73
C ILE A 168 -15.44 14.43 5.74
N LEU A 169 -16.70 14.38 5.30
CA LEU A 169 -17.82 14.04 6.17
C LEU A 169 -17.72 12.60 6.69
N ALA A 170 -17.37 11.64 5.83
CA ALA A 170 -17.18 10.26 6.22
C ALA A 170 -15.99 10.08 7.18
N SER A 171 -14.90 10.84 7.01
CA SER A 171 -13.73 10.80 7.90
C SER A 171 -14.05 11.32 9.30
N ILE A 172 -14.76 12.44 9.40
CA ILE A 172 -15.24 12.98 10.69
C ILE A 172 -16.17 11.98 11.35
N ASN A 173 -17.14 11.44 10.60
CA ASN A 173 -18.09 10.46 11.05
C ASN A 173 -17.39 9.17 11.53
N TYR A 174 -16.37 8.71 10.81
CA TYR A 174 -15.54 7.56 11.20
C TYR A 174 -14.87 7.81 12.56
N ASN A 175 -14.21 8.95 12.72
CA ASN A 175 -13.50 9.29 13.96
C ASN A 175 -14.45 9.37 15.17
N MET A 176 -15.64 9.95 14.97
CA MET A 176 -16.66 10.03 16.03
C MET A 176 -17.22 8.65 16.43
N HIS A 177 -17.20 7.68 15.52
CA HIS A 177 -17.77 6.36 15.76
C HIS A 177 -16.78 5.33 16.34
N LEU A 178 -15.49 5.67 16.44
CA LEU A 178 -14.51 4.82 17.13
C LEU A 178 -14.90 4.56 18.58
N GLU A 179 -15.51 5.56 19.25
CA GLU A 179 -16.04 5.44 20.61
C GLU A 179 -17.11 4.34 20.73
N TYR A 180 -17.86 4.05 19.66
CA TYR A 180 -18.92 3.03 19.63
C TYR A 180 -18.48 1.70 19.02
N GLY A 181 -17.18 1.50 18.81
CA GLY A 181 -16.63 0.27 18.23
C GLY A 181 -16.91 0.09 16.73
N LEU A 182 -17.31 1.17 16.03
CA LEU A 182 -17.49 1.18 14.58
C LEU A 182 -16.23 1.67 13.89
N GLY A 183 -15.25 0.80 13.73
CA GLY A 183 -13.95 1.09 13.18
C GLY A 183 -12.84 0.64 14.11
N ASN A 184 -11.60 0.78 13.67
CA ASN A 184 -10.42 0.43 14.43
C ASN A 184 -9.41 1.57 14.39
N ASP A 185 -8.68 1.75 15.49
CA ASP A 185 -7.52 2.61 15.52
C ASP A 185 -6.43 2.06 14.61
N ASP A 186 -5.66 2.97 14.02
CA ASP A 186 -4.53 2.59 13.17
C ASP A 186 -3.27 2.40 14.00
N ASP A 187 -2.64 1.25 13.84
CA ASP A 187 -1.29 1.02 14.32
C ASP A 187 -0.29 1.61 13.30
N ILE A 188 0.51 2.58 13.76
CA ILE A 188 1.46 3.32 12.92
C ILE A 188 2.59 2.41 12.41
N ASP A 189 3.01 1.42 13.21
CA ASP A 189 4.11 0.54 12.87
C ASP A 189 3.70 -0.68 12.05
N HIS A 190 2.40 -0.91 11.90
CA HIS A 190 1.86 -1.95 11.06
C HIS A 190 2.20 -1.74 9.57
N LEU A 191 2.73 -2.77 8.88
CA LEU A 191 3.13 -2.67 7.47
C LEU A 191 1.94 -2.48 6.48
N GLY A 192 0.73 -2.62 6.94
CA GLY A 192 -0.47 -2.16 6.22
C GLY A 192 -0.62 -0.64 6.17
N ASN A 193 0.04 0.11 7.05
CA ASN A 193 0.04 1.57 7.13
C ASN A 193 1.39 2.17 6.75
N ARG A 194 2.46 1.40 6.81
CA ARG A 194 3.83 1.80 6.52
C ARG A 194 4.23 1.25 5.16
N ARG A 195 4.41 2.11 4.17
CA ARG A 195 4.73 1.73 2.79
C ARG A 195 6.16 2.07 2.40
N ILE A 196 6.64 1.45 1.35
CA ILE A 196 7.93 1.69 0.74
C ILE A 196 7.76 2.65 -0.45
N ARG A 197 8.61 3.66 -0.51
CA ARG A 197 8.75 4.52 -1.68
C ARG A 197 9.94 4.05 -2.50
N ALA A 198 9.65 3.48 -3.67
CA ALA A 198 10.67 3.04 -4.61
C ALA A 198 11.33 4.22 -5.34
N VAL A 199 12.43 3.95 -6.01
CA VAL A 199 13.19 4.99 -6.75
C VAL A 199 12.34 5.69 -7.80
N GLY A 200 11.42 5.00 -8.45
CA GLY A 200 10.52 5.56 -9.46
C GLY A 200 9.65 6.70 -8.90
N GLU A 201 9.07 6.53 -7.72
CA GLU A 201 8.28 7.56 -7.04
C GLU A 201 9.15 8.77 -6.63
N LEU A 202 10.35 8.52 -6.12
CA LEU A 202 11.29 9.57 -5.75
C LEU A 202 11.73 10.39 -6.97
N LEU A 203 12.02 9.73 -8.10
CA LEU A 203 12.35 10.39 -9.36
C LEU A 203 11.16 11.17 -9.92
N GLN A 204 9.95 10.62 -9.87
CA GLN A 204 8.74 11.32 -10.28
C GLN A 204 8.59 12.66 -9.55
N ASN A 205 8.82 12.68 -8.24
CA ASN A 205 8.77 13.92 -7.46
C ASN A 205 9.83 14.93 -7.91
N GLN A 206 11.06 14.48 -8.21
CA GLN A 206 12.10 15.36 -8.72
C GLN A 206 11.78 15.91 -10.13
N TYR A 207 11.22 15.08 -11.00
CA TYR A 207 10.71 15.53 -12.30
C TYR A 207 9.62 16.58 -12.15
N ARG A 208 8.66 16.37 -11.25
CA ARG A 208 7.58 17.34 -10.97
C ARG A 208 8.16 18.69 -10.53
N ILE A 209 9.15 18.70 -9.65
CA ILE A 209 9.83 19.92 -9.20
C ILE A 209 10.55 20.59 -10.36
N GLY A 210 11.28 19.83 -11.17
CA GLY A 210 11.99 20.32 -12.35
C GLY A 210 11.05 20.93 -13.40
N LEU A 211 9.94 20.27 -13.69
CA LEU A 211 8.92 20.75 -14.62
C LEU A 211 8.20 22.00 -14.11
N SER A 212 7.88 22.09 -12.82
CA SER A 212 7.29 23.29 -12.23
C SER A 212 8.23 24.50 -12.29
N ARG A 213 9.53 24.28 -12.08
CA ARG A 213 10.55 25.32 -12.27
C ARG A 213 10.64 25.75 -13.72
N MET A 214 10.60 24.79 -14.66
CA MET A 214 10.61 25.07 -16.09
C MET A 214 9.35 25.84 -16.54
N GLU A 215 8.16 25.42 -16.10
CA GLU A 215 6.91 26.13 -16.37
C GLU A 215 6.96 27.60 -15.93
N ARG A 216 7.48 27.87 -14.75
CA ARG A 216 7.65 29.23 -14.26
C ARG A 216 8.55 30.08 -15.17
N VAL A 217 9.68 29.51 -15.60
CA VAL A 217 10.61 30.19 -16.53
C VAL A 217 9.95 30.43 -17.88
N VAL A 218 9.20 29.46 -18.41
CA VAL A 218 8.47 29.60 -19.68
C VAL A 218 7.43 30.73 -19.57
N ARG A 219 6.66 30.75 -18.48
CA ARG A 219 5.64 31.78 -18.22
C ARG A 219 6.27 33.18 -18.14
N GLU A 220 7.41 33.32 -17.47
CA GLU A 220 8.17 34.57 -17.39
C GLU A 220 8.68 35.02 -18.78
N ARG A 221 9.24 34.11 -19.57
CA ARG A 221 9.68 34.42 -20.95
C ARG A 221 8.53 34.82 -21.86
N MET A 222 7.37 34.17 -21.74
CA MET A 222 6.19 34.54 -22.53
C MET A 222 5.69 35.96 -22.23
N THR A 223 5.95 36.48 -21.04
CA THR A 223 5.57 37.87 -20.69
C THR A 223 6.61 38.91 -21.08
N THR A 224 7.87 38.48 -21.30
CA THR A 224 9.00 39.41 -21.58
C THR A 224 9.41 39.45 -23.02
N HIS A 225 9.06 38.46 -23.86
CA HIS A 225 9.40 38.43 -25.30
C HIS A 225 8.25 38.95 -26.16
N ASP A 226 8.61 39.61 -27.26
CA ASP A 226 7.65 40.06 -28.26
C ASP A 226 7.03 38.86 -29.00
N ALA A 227 5.73 38.98 -29.33
CA ALA A 227 4.95 37.89 -29.89
C ALA A 227 5.45 37.34 -31.24
N GLU A 228 6.21 38.17 -31.99
CA GLU A 228 6.75 37.77 -33.28
C GLU A 228 7.96 36.83 -33.22
N ASP A 229 8.70 36.82 -32.08
CA ASP A 229 9.94 36.02 -31.91
C ASP A 229 9.71 34.76 -31.04
N ILE A 230 8.48 34.46 -30.64
CA ILE A 230 8.18 33.33 -29.78
C ILE A 230 8.17 32.02 -30.56
N SER A 231 9.10 31.14 -30.23
CA SER A 231 9.10 29.74 -30.67
C SER A 231 9.17 28.79 -29.48
N PRO A 232 8.65 27.53 -29.55
CA PRO A 232 8.78 26.56 -28.47
C PRO A 232 10.23 26.33 -28.04
N GLN A 233 11.17 26.38 -28.97
CA GLN A 233 12.60 26.20 -28.71
C GLN A 233 13.22 27.37 -27.94
N SER A 234 12.76 28.60 -28.16
CA SER A 234 13.24 29.77 -27.42
C SER A 234 12.67 29.84 -25.99
N LEU A 235 11.47 29.31 -25.79
CA LEU A 235 10.78 29.31 -24.48
C LEU A 235 11.25 28.19 -23.57
N ILE A 236 11.41 26.97 -24.10
CA ILE A 236 11.68 25.78 -23.31
C ILE A 236 13.17 25.71 -22.95
N ASN A 237 13.44 25.59 -21.65
CA ASN A 237 14.76 25.37 -21.09
C ASN A 237 14.78 24.09 -20.24
N ILE A 238 15.54 23.09 -20.67
CA ILE A 238 15.64 21.78 -19.99
C ILE A 238 16.54 21.82 -18.74
N LYS A 239 17.33 22.89 -18.53
CA LYS A 239 18.27 22.96 -17.40
C LYS A 239 17.64 22.77 -16.03
N PRO A 240 16.45 23.31 -15.69
CA PRO A 240 15.82 23.08 -14.38
C PRO A 240 15.48 21.61 -14.11
N VAL A 241 15.07 20.87 -15.13
CA VAL A 241 14.76 19.43 -15.03
C VAL A 241 16.04 18.63 -14.83
N THR A 242 17.05 18.89 -15.67
CA THR A 242 18.36 18.24 -15.54
C THR A 242 19.00 18.51 -14.19
N ALA A 243 18.90 19.75 -13.69
CA ALA A 243 19.42 20.11 -12.37
C ALA A 243 18.73 19.37 -11.23
N ALA A 244 17.40 19.24 -11.29
CA ALA A 244 16.63 18.52 -10.27
C ALA A 244 17.00 17.02 -10.21
N VAL A 245 17.16 16.39 -11.38
CA VAL A 245 17.59 14.97 -11.45
C VAL A 245 19.03 14.80 -10.96
N LYS A 246 19.95 15.68 -11.35
CA LYS A 246 21.33 15.67 -10.86
C LYS A 246 21.42 15.91 -9.33
N GLU A 247 20.60 16.79 -8.81
CA GLU A 247 20.51 17.06 -7.37
C GLU A 247 20.10 15.79 -6.59
N PHE A 248 19.12 15.03 -7.11
CA PHE A 248 18.71 13.78 -6.50
C PHE A 248 19.84 12.74 -6.44
N PHE A 249 20.47 12.44 -7.57
CA PHE A 249 21.54 11.44 -7.62
C PHE A 249 22.84 11.87 -6.91
N GLY A 250 23.12 13.16 -6.83
CA GLY A 250 24.35 13.67 -6.23
C GLY A 250 24.24 14.04 -4.75
N SER A 251 23.06 14.38 -4.25
CA SER A 251 22.90 14.95 -2.90
C SER A 251 21.86 14.26 -2.04
N SER A 252 21.05 13.34 -2.58
CA SER A 252 20.04 12.64 -1.79
C SER A 252 20.67 11.63 -0.85
N GLN A 253 20.20 11.59 0.41
CA GLN A 253 20.61 10.60 1.39
C GLN A 253 20.29 9.16 0.95
N LEU A 254 19.30 8.97 0.07
CA LEU A 254 18.88 7.66 -0.43
C LEU A 254 19.67 7.21 -1.66
N SER A 255 20.34 8.14 -2.36
CA SER A 255 21.28 7.81 -3.42
C SER A 255 22.66 7.59 -2.82
N GLN A 256 23.05 6.32 -2.68
CA GLN A 256 24.26 5.90 -1.99
C GLN A 256 25.23 5.23 -2.96
N PHE A 257 26.52 5.25 -2.61
CA PHE A 257 27.53 4.47 -3.31
C PHE A 257 27.27 2.99 -3.03
N MET A 258 27.22 2.15 -4.05
CA MET A 258 26.89 0.74 -3.91
C MET A 258 28.03 -0.04 -3.25
N ASP A 259 27.68 -0.89 -2.26
CA ASP A 259 28.62 -1.85 -1.68
C ASP A 259 29.00 -2.89 -2.75
N GLN A 260 30.26 -2.94 -3.15
CA GLN A 260 30.77 -3.81 -4.22
C GLN A 260 31.87 -4.77 -3.75
N ASN A 261 31.92 -5.10 -2.46
CA ASN A 261 32.91 -6.03 -1.94
C ASN A 261 32.75 -7.45 -2.50
N ASN A 262 31.50 -7.88 -2.63
CA ASN A 262 31.11 -9.18 -3.17
C ASN A 262 29.68 -9.11 -3.77
N PRO A 263 29.27 -10.11 -4.57
CA PRO A 263 27.93 -10.13 -5.18
C PRO A 263 26.78 -10.10 -4.17
N LEU A 264 26.93 -10.75 -3.01
CA LEU A 264 25.93 -10.74 -1.95
C LEU A 264 25.76 -9.34 -1.35
N GLY A 265 26.85 -8.60 -1.16
CA GLY A 265 26.83 -7.20 -0.72
C GLY A 265 26.05 -6.30 -1.67
N GLU A 266 26.23 -6.47 -2.98
CA GLU A 266 25.47 -5.73 -3.99
C GLU A 266 23.98 -6.06 -3.95
N LEU A 267 23.62 -7.34 -3.88
CA LEU A 267 22.24 -7.81 -3.84
C LEU A 267 21.51 -7.29 -2.59
N THR A 268 22.14 -7.42 -1.43
CA THR A 268 21.55 -6.95 -0.17
C THR A 268 21.43 -5.45 -0.12
N HIS A 269 22.37 -4.69 -0.67
CA HIS A 269 22.27 -3.23 -0.77
C HIS A 269 21.04 -2.80 -1.61
N LYS A 270 20.78 -3.48 -2.72
CA LYS A 270 19.61 -3.23 -3.58
C LYS A 270 18.27 -3.57 -2.89
N ARG A 271 18.28 -4.47 -1.90
CA ARG A 271 17.10 -4.90 -1.14
C ARG A 271 16.95 -4.19 0.22
N ARG A 272 17.73 -3.15 0.45
CA ARG A 272 17.71 -2.38 1.71
C ARG A 272 16.47 -1.49 1.80
N LEU A 273 15.86 -1.47 2.97
CA LEU A 273 14.72 -0.63 3.33
C LEU A 273 15.18 0.37 4.39
N SER A 274 15.10 1.67 4.07
CA SER A 274 15.51 2.73 4.98
C SER A 274 14.30 3.50 5.51
N ALA A 275 14.22 3.69 6.83
CA ALA A 275 13.23 4.58 7.45
C ALA A 275 13.68 6.06 7.43
N LEU A 276 14.93 6.32 7.04
CA LEU A 276 15.55 7.64 7.01
C LEU A 276 15.31 8.33 5.65
N GLY A 277 15.55 9.63 5.62
CA GLY A 277 15.55 10.41 4.38
C GLY A 277 14.35 11.34 4.21
N PRO A 278 14.20 11.95 3.03
CA PRO A 278 13.10 12.88 2.77
C PRO A 278 11.72 12.24 2.94
N GLY A 279 10.90 12.81 3.83
CA GLY A 279 9.59 12.26 4.18
C GLY A 279 9.62 11.05 5.12
N GLY A 280 10.80 10.65 5.61
CA GLY A 280 11.00 9.64 6.63
C GLY A 280 11.33 10.23 8.00
N LEU A 281 11.90 9.38 8.87
CA LEU A 281 12.28 9.72 10.21
C LEU A 281 13.70 10.34 10.28
N SER A 282 13.97 11.12 11.33
CA SER A 282 15.34 11.47 11.72
C SER A 282 15.81 10.54 12.85
N ARG A 283 17.12 10.27 12.90
CA ARG A 283 17.70 9.39 13.93
C ARG A 283 17.33 9.81 15.35
N ASP A 284 17.37 11.12 15.61
CA ASP A 284 17.15 11.70 16.95
C ASP A 284 15.68 11.64 17.39
N ARG A 285 14.74 11.52 16.43
CA ARG A 285 13.31 11.44 16.69
C ARG A 285 12.74 10.03 16.66
N ALA A 286 13.55 9.05 16.26
CA ALA A 286 13.14 7.66 16.19
C ALA A 286 13.24 7.01 17.57
N GLY A 287 12.10 6.75 18.20
CA GLY A 287 11.97 6.01 19.47
C GLY A 287 12.26 4.52 19.32
N PHE A 288 12.08 3.77 20.41
CA PHE A 288 12.26 2.31 20.42
C PHE A 288 11.18 1.61 19.60
N GLU A 289 9.92 2.05 19.65
CA GLU A 289 8.78 1.42 18.98
C GLU A 289 8.99 1.26 17.47
N VAL A 290 9.53 2.29 16.80
CA VAL A 290 9.82 2.26 15.36
C VAL A 290 10.96 1.31 15.00
N ARG A 291 11.84 1.00 15.95
CA ARG A 291 13.02 0.13 15.78
C ARG A 291 12.74 -1.33 16.10
N ASP A 292 11.63 -1.61 16.78
CA ASP A 292 11.23 -2.94 17.17
C ASP A 292 10.70 -3.76 15.98
N VAL A 293 10.71 -5.07 16.14
CA VAL A 293 10.12 -6.00 15.18
C VAL A 293 8.63 -6.13 15.48
N HIS A 294 7.82 -5.68 14.56
CA HIS A 294 6.36 -5.79 14.61
C HIS A 294 5.89 -7.14 14.03
N TYR A 295 4.77 -7.70 14.51
CA TYR A 295 4.27 -8.99 14.00
C TYR A 295 4.00 -8.95 12.48
N SER A 296 3.61 -7.81 11.91
CA SER A 296 3.37 -7.63 10.48
C SER A 296 4.65 -7.75 9.62
N HIS A 297 5.84 -7.79 10.25
CA HIS A 297 7.12 -8.00 9.57
C HIS A 297 7.29 -9.44 9.07
N TYR A 298 6.49 -10.37 9.58
CA TYR A 298 6.58 -11.78 9.24
C TYR A 298 6.45 -11.99 7.72
N GLY A 299 7.45 -12.61 7.13
CA GLY A 299 7.51 -12.86 5.68
C GLY A 299 7.73 -11.61 4.80
N ARG A 300 7.91 -10.42 5.38
CA ARG A 300 8.06 -9.13 4.68
C ARG A 300 9.38 -8.46 4.93
N MET A 301 9.74 -8.27 6.19
CA MET A 301 11.00 -7.67 6.61
C MET A 301 11.77 -8.64 7.49
N CYS A 302 13.07 -8.81 7.24
CA CYS A 302 13.90 -9.68 8.05
C CYS A 302 14.00 -9.16 9.49
N PRO A 303 13.73 -9.98 10.49
CA PRO A 303 13.82 -9.58 11.90
C PRO A 303 15.24 -9.54 12.43
N ILE A 304 16.20 -10.13 11.70
CA ILE A 304 17.57 -10.34 12.15
C ILE A 304 18.53 -9.34 11.50
N GLU A 305 18.47 -9.19 10.17
CA GLU A 305 19.41 -8.36 9.43
C GLU A 305 19.10 -6.87 9.61
N THR A 306 19.92 -6.19 10.40
CA THR A 306 19.91 -4.75 10.61
C THR A 306 21.33 -4.28 10.95
N PRO A 307 21.72 -3.01 10.69
CA PRO A 307 23.01 -2.49 11.13
C PRO A 307 23.09 -2.45 12.67
N GLU A 308 24.30 -2.54 13.16
CA GLU A 308 24.61 -2.29 14.58
C GLU A 308 24.78 -0.79 14.83
N GLY A 309 24.49 -0.34 16.05
CA GLY A 309 24.68 1.05 16.46
C GLY A 309 23.46 1.96 16.24
N SER A 310 23.68 3.21 15.89
CA SER A 310 22.65 4.27 15.85
C SER A 310 21.52 4.01 14.85
N ASN A 311 21.76 3.22 13.83
CA ASN A 311 20.78 2.88 12.77
C ASN A 311 20.05 1.56 13.01
N VAL A 312 20.21 0.91 14.17
CA VAL A 312 19.54 -0.35 14.49
C VAL A 312 18.02 -0.18 14.37
N GLY A 313 17.36 -1.09 13.67
CA GLY A 313 15.92 -1.06 13.43
C GLY A 313 15.42 0.01 12.44
N LEU A 314 16.23 1.02 12.10
CA LEU A 314 15.87 2.05 11.10
C LEU A 314 16.24 1.65 9.67
N ILE A 315 17.17 0.73 9.54
CA ILE A 315 17.55 0.13 8.27
C ILE A 315 17.28 -1.36 8.37
N SER A 316 16.43 -1.85 7.49
CA SER A 316 15.99 -3.24 7.42
C SER A 316 16.19 -3.79 6.02
N TYR A 317 15.90 -5.05 5.83
CA TYR A 317 16.06 -5.73 4.54
C TYR A 317 14.81 -6.52 4.19
N LEU A 318 14.46 -6.49 2.91
CA LEU A 318 13.31 -7.22 2.39
C LEU A 318 13.53 -8.74 2.55
N ALA A 319 12.51 -9.45 3.03
CA ALA A 319 12.54 -10.90 3.15
C ALA A 319 12.65 -11.58 1.78
N THR A 320 13.10 -12.83 1.76
CA THR A 320 13.45 -13.56 0.53
C THR A 320 12.31 -13.66 -0.48
N PHE A 321 11.09 -13.95 -0.03
CA PHE A 321 9.92 -14.14 -0.90
C PHE A 321 9.01 -12.90 -1.00
N ALA A 322 9.33 -11.85 -0.24
CA ALA A 322 8.53 -10.64 -0.23
C ALA A 322 8.69 -9.83 -1.53
N ARG A 323 7.62 -9.17 -1.91
CA ARG A 323 7.61 -8.20 -3.01
C ARG A 323 6.89 -6.91 -2.60
N ILE A 324 7.10 -5.85 -3.37
CA ILE A 324 6.44 -4.56 -3.17
C ILE A 324 5.35 -4.44 -4.23
N ASN A 325 4.12 -4.13 -3.82
CA ASN A 325 3.00 -3.95 -4.74
C ASN A 325 3.02 -2.56 -5.39
N GLU A 326 2.04 -2.30 -6.26
CA GLU A 326 1.92 -1.03 -7.00
C GLU A 326 1.66 0.20 -6.11
N TYR A 327 1.17 0.00 -4.89
CA TYR A 327 0.95 1.05 -3.89
C TYR A 327 2.16 1.28 -2.97
N GLY A 328 3.16 0.41 -3.03
CA GLY A 328 4.33 0.46 -2.17
C GLY A 328 4.24 -0.37 -0.89
N PHE A 329 3.16 -1.14 -0.67
CA PHE A 329 3.06 -2.06 0.45
C PHE A 329 3.82 -3.35 0.19
N ILE A 330 4.40 -3.92 1.24
CA ILE A 330 5.13 -5.19 1.14
C ILE A 330 4.11 -6.33 1.23
N GLU A 331 4.17 -7.23 0.26
CA GLU A 331 3.35 -8.44 0.19
C GLU A 331 4.21 -9.68 0.45
N ALA A 332 3.60 -10.66 1.11
CA ALA A 332 4.17 -11.99 1.31
C ALA A 332 3.32 -13.05 0.63
N PRO A 333 3.92 -14.15 0.14
CA PRO A 333 3.18 -15.23 -0.52
C PRO A 333 2.66 -16.25 0.50
N PHE A 334 1.44 -16.73 0.26
CA PHE A 334 0.79 -17.78 1.05
C PHE A 334 0.10 -18.78 0.13
N ARG A 335 0.08 -20.04 0.51
CA ARG A 335 -0.65 -21.11 -0.18
C ARG A 335 -2.09 -21.16 0.34
N LYS A 336 -3.04 -21.17 -0.56
CA LYS A 336 -4.46 -21.23 -0.23
C LYS A 336 -4.87 -22.61 0.26
N VAL A 337 -5.71 -22.65 1.27
CA VAL A 337 -6.35 -23.90 1.78
C VAL A 337 -7.80 -23.94 1.31
N ASP A 338 -8.20 -25.04 0.69
CA ASP A 338 -9.58 -25.25 0.31
C ASP A 338 -10.42 -25.56 1.55
N LYS A 339 -11.37 -24.70 1.84
CA LYS A 339 -12.27 -24.80 3.00
C LYS A 339 -13.19 -26.00 2.97
N THR A 340 -13.47 -26.57 1.78
CA THR A 340 -14.38 -27.69 1.65
C THR A 340 -13.69 -29.03 1.96
N THR A 341 -12.44 -29.15 1.55
CA THR A 341 -11.66 -30.39 1.67
C THR A 341 -10.59 -30.32 2.77
N GLY A 342 -10.19 -29.13 3.23
CA GLY A 342 -9.04 -28.92 4.12
C GLY A 342 -7.70 -29.19 3.44
N ARG A 343 -7.66 -29.18 2.10
CA ARG A 343 -6.46 -29.42 1.31
C ARG A 343 -5.69 -28.13 1.07
N VAL A 344 -4.38 -28.15 1.27
CA VAL A 344 -3.47 -27.09 0.85
C VAL A 344 -3.26 -27.17 -0.65
N THR A 345 -3.62 -26.12 -1.37
CA THR A 345 -3.49 -26.03 -2.83
C THR A 345 -2.10 -25.55 -3.24
N ASP A 346 -1.78 -25.66 -4.52
CA ASP A 346 -0.55 -25.09 -5.11
C ASP A 346 -0.75 -23.62 -5.55
N GLU A 347 -1.96 -23.10 -5.36
CA GLU A 347 -2.27 -21.70 -5.64
C GLU A 347 -1.61 -20.81 -4.59
N VAL A 348 -0.75 -19.88 -5.05
CA VAL A 348 -0.03 -18.93 -4.19
C VAL A 348 -0.61 -17.54 -4.40
N GLU A 349 -1.10 -16.96 -3.32
CA GLU A 349 -1.60 -15.58 -3.29
C GLU A 349 -0.63 -14.70 -2.52
N TYR A 350 -0.39 -13.49 -3.05
CA TYR A 350 0.39 -12.47 -2.36
C TYR A 350 -0.54 -11.53 -1.61
N MET A 351 -0.29 -11.35 -0.32
CA MET A 351 -1.12 -10.53 0.55
C MET A 351 -0.30 -9.47 1.28
N THR A 352 -0.89 -8.28 1.42
CA THR A 352 -0.42 -7.24 2.33
C THR A 352 -0.73 -7.61 3.78
N ALA A 353 -0.04 -6.98 4.75
CA ALA A 353 -0.19 -7.33 6.16
C ALA A 353 -1.62 -7.12 6.69
N ASP A 354 -2.28 -6.07 6.23
CA ASP A 354 -3.65 -5.75 6.63
C ASP A 354 -4.71 -6.73 6.08
N VAL A 355 -4.44 -7.36 4.93
CA VAL A 355 -5.29 -8.45 4.40
C VAL A 355 -5.02 -9.74 5.14
N GLU A 356 -3.75 -10.04 5.46
CA GLU A 356 -3.37 -11.23 6.24
C GLU A 356 -4.01 -11.25 7.63
N ASP A 357 -4.22 -10.10 8.25
CA ASP A 357 -4.84 -9.97 9.58
C ASP A 357 -6.25 -10.56 9.67
N ASP A 358 -6.94 -10.71 8.55
CA ASP A 358 -8.29 -11.28 8.48
C ASP A 358 -8.28 -12.82 8.39
N TYR A 359 -7.10 -13.44 8.20
CA TYR A 359 -6.98 -14.86 7.94
C TYR A 359 -6.16 -15.60 8.99
N ILE A 360 -6.42 -16.90 9.10
CA ILE A 360 -5.65 -17.85 9.93
C ILE A 360 -4.66 -18.55 9.02
N VAL A 361 -3.37 -18.40 9.33
CA VAL A 361 -2.28 -18.91 8.50
C VAL A 361 -1.49 -19.98 9.24
N ALA A 362 -1.45 -21.20 8.68
CA ALA A 362 -0.66 -22.30 9.22
C ALA A 362 0.83 -22.10 8.94
N GLN A 363 1.66 -22.65 9.81
CA GLN A 363 3.12 -22.63 9.64
C GLN A 363 3.57 -23.57 8.51
N ALA A 364 4.67 -23.21 7.84
CA ALA A 364 5.21 -23.99 6.71
C ALA A 364 5.77 -25.36 7.10
N ASN A 365 6.09 -25.59 8.37
CA ASN A 365 6.63 -26.85 8.88
C ASN A 365 5.56 -27.86 9.29
N GLU A 366 4.27 -27.52 9.21
CA GLU A 366 3.20 -28.49 9.47
C GLU A 366 3.23 -29.60 8.42
N PRO A 367 3.21 -30.87 8.85
CA PRO A 367 3.31 -32.00 7.93
C PRO A 367 2.03 -32.14 7.10
N LEU A 368 2.21 -32.33 5.78
CA LEU A 368 1.17 -32.63 4.83
C LEU A 368 1.28 -34.09 4.36
N ASP A 369 0.15 -34.73 4.08
CA ASP A 369 0.09 -36.03 3.45
C ASP A 369 0.32 -35.96 1.92
N GLU A 370 0.32 -37.10 1.23
CA GLU A 370 0.48 -37.17 -0.22
C GLU A 370 -0.62 -36.45 -0.99
N ASN A 371 -1.77 -36.23 -0.37
CA ASN A 371 -2.91 -35.52 -0.96
C ASN A 371 -2.90 -34.00 -0.67
N GLY A 372 -1.90 -33.52 0.10
CA GLY A 372 -1.78 -32.13 0.50
C GLY A 372 -2.69 -31.75 1.68
N MET A 373 -3.15 -32.71 2.47
CA MET A 373 -3.93 -32.46 3.68
C MET A 373 -3.03 -32.44 4.91
N PHE A 374 -3.41 -31.65 5.91
CA PHE A 374 -2.71 -31.67 7.21
C PHE A 374 -2.85 -33.02 7.89
N VAL A 375 -1.73 -33.58 8.32
CA VAL A 375 -1.68 -34.89 9.01
C VAL A 375 -2.36 -34.83 10.37
N HIS A 376 -2.15 -33.71 11.09
CA HIS A 376 -2.73 -33.51 12.42
C HIS A 376 -4.12 -32.87 12.32
N GLU A 377 -5.04 -33.22 13.21
CA GLU A 377 -6.36 -32.58 13.33
C GLU A 377 -6.24 -31.14 13.84
N ARG A 378 -5.26 -30.89 14.70
CA ARG A 378 -4.92 -29.56 15.20
C ARG A 378 -3.55 -29.16 14.68
N VAL A 379 -3.46 -27.95 14.14
CA VAL A 379 -2.28 -27.39 13.51
C VAL A 379 -1.89 -26.07 14.16
N ASN A 380 -0.58 -25.82 14.17
CA ASN A 380 -0.05 -24.55 14.63
C ASN A 380 -0.28 -23.49 13.58
N ALA A 381 -0.99 -22.46 13.96
CA ALA A 381 -1.30 -21.34 13.08
C ALA A 381 -1.07 -20.02 13.81
N ARG A 382 -1.05 -18.93 13.05
CA ARG A 382 -1.03 -17.57 13.60
C ARG A 382 -2.24 -16.80 13.09
N HIS A 383 -2.70 -15.88 13.92
CA HIS A 383 -3.70 -14.89 13.57
C HIS A 383 -3.29 -13.58 14.24
N ARG A 384 -2.97 -12.57 13.43
CA ARG A 384 -2.37 -11.31 13.88
C ARG A 384 -1.09 -11.56 14.70
N ASP A 385 -1.03 -11.09 15.95
CA ASP A 385 0.08 -11.26 16.89
C ASP A 385 0.03 -12.57 17.68
N GLY A 386 -1.10 -13.31 17.61
CA GLY A 386 -1.34 -14.52 18.39
C GLY A 386 -0.94 -15.80 17.66
N PHE A 387 -0.34 -16.74 18.42
CA PHE A 387 -0.12 -18.11 17.99
C PHE A 387 -1.24 -19.00 18.53
N LEU A 388 -1.81 -19.80 17.63
CA LEU A 388 -2.98 -20.62 17.91
C LEU A 388 -2.73 -22.06 17.51
N GLU A 389 -3.22 -22.99 18.31
CA GLU A 389 -3.41 -24.38 17.90
C GLU A 389 -4.88 -24.58 17.56
N ILE A 390 -5.19 -24.71 16.28
CA ILE A 390 -6.55 -24.69 15.76
C ILE A 390 -6.87 -25.91 14.91
N ASP A 391 -8.16 -26.22 14.76
CA ASP A 391 -8.65 -27.25 13.87
C ASP A 391 -8.23 -26.94 12.40
N ARG A 392 -7.68 -27.97 11.71
CA ARG A 392 -7.22 -27.86 10.31
C ARG A 392 -8.26 -27.30 9.36
N MET A 393 -9.56 -27.53 9.60
CA MET A 393 -10.65 -27.03 8.74
C MET A 393 -10.88 -25.51 8.87
N LYS A 394 -10.34 -24.88 9.90
CA LYS A 394 -10.45 -23.44 10.13
C LYS A 394 -9.30 -22.65 9.53
N VAL A 395 -8.25 -23.31 9.07
CA VAL A 395 -7.08 -22.68 8.44
C VAL A 395 -7.46 -22.13 7.07
N ASP A 396 -7.06 -20.90 6.79
CA ASP A 396 -7.32 -20.22 5.51
C ASP A 396 -6.16 -20.35 4.53
N TYR A 397 -4.95 -20.18 5.03
CA TYR A 397 -3.70 -20.21 4.25
C TYR A 397 -2.60 -20.94 4.99
N MET A 398 -1.56 -21.28 4.25
CA MET A 398 -0.34 -21.86 4.79
C MET A 398 0.88 -21.11 4.24
N ASP A 399 1.91 -20.94 5.06
CA ASP A 399 3.19 -20.37 4.62
C ASP A 399 3.81 -21.22 3.50
N VAL A 400 4.45 -20.55 2.54
CA VAL A 400 5.10 -21.22 1.40
C VAL A 400 6.36 -21.95 1.85
N SER A 401 7.19 -21.34 2.69
CA SER A 401 8.47 -21.89 3.15
C SER A 401 8.90 -21.26 4.47
N PRO A 402 9.59 -21.97 5.35
CA PRO A 402 10.20 -21.39 6.54
C PRO A 402 11.23 -20.29 6.23
N LYS A 403 11.87 -20.35 5.05
CA LYS A 403 12.86 -19.36 4.59
C LYS A 403 12.25 -18.00 4.26
N MET A 404 10.92 -17.89 4.15
CA MET A 404 10.26 -16.63 3.83
C MET A 404 10.40 -15.55 4.92
N VAL A 405 10.75 -15.94 6.14
CA VAL A 405 10.83 -15.01 7.29
C VAL A 405 12.09 -14.14 7.24
N VAL A 406 13.17 -14.63 6.68
CA VAL A 406 14.50 -14.03 6.74
C VAL A 406 14.92 -13.42 5.40
N SER A 407 15.89 -12.50 5.43
CA SER A 407 16.51 -11.93 4.24
C SER A 407 17.43 -12.90 3.53
N VAL A 408 17.90 -12.54 2.34
CA VAL A 408 18.83 -13.38 1.55
C VAL A 408 20.12 -13.66 2.30
N ALA A 409 20.76 -12.66 2.90
CA ALA A 409 21.98 -12.85 3.65
C ALA A 409 21.79 -13.77 4.86
N THR A 410 20.73 -13.55 5.62
CA THR A 410 20.41 -14.37 6.79
C THR A 410 20.05 -15.80 6.41
N SER A 411 19.40 -16.03 5.28
CA SER A 411 19.04 -17.36 4.79
C SER A 411 20.24 -18.23 4.39
N MET A 412 21.41 -17.62 4.23
CA MET A 412 22.67 -18.32 3.92
C MET A 412 23.46 -18.74 5.16
N ILE A 413 23.02 -18.43 6.37
CA ILE A 413 23.66 -18.87 7.61
C ILE A 413 23.27 -20.34 7.86
N PRO A 414 24.22 -21.28 7.82
CA PRO A 414 23.92 -22.68 8.13
C PRO A 414 23.57 -22.85 9.60
N PHE A 415 22.58 -23.70 9.91
CA PHE A 415 22.11 -23.98 11.27
C PHE A 415 21.64 -22.72 12.03
N LEU A 416 21.03 -21.79 11.31
CA LEU A 416 20.54 -20.52 11.86
C LEU A 416 19.63 -20.71 13.09
N GLU A 417 18.83 -21.76 13.11
CA GLU A 417 17.92 -22.09 14.20
C GLU A 417 18.62 -22.38 15.54
N ASN A 418 19.90 -22.70 15.51
CA ASN A 418 20.71 -22.97 16.69
C ASN A 418 21.51 -21.75 17.17
N ASP A 419 21.49 -20.67 16.41
CA ASP A 419 22.23 -19.45 16.72
C ASP A 419 21.39 -18.46 17.51
N ASP A 420 22.02 -17.74 18.44
CA ASP A 420 21.41 -16.57 19.08
C ASP A 420 21.19 -15.45 18.05
N ALA A 421 20.06 -14.75 18.17
CA ALA A 421 19.67 -13.68 17.23
C ALA A 421 20.73 -12.59 17.10
N ASN A 422 21.40 -12.22 18.20
CA ASN A 422 22.47 -11.20 18.18
C ASN A 422 23.66 -11.65 17.33
N ARG A 423 24.04 -12.94 17.42
CA ARG A 423 25.13 -13.49 16.62
C ARG A 423 24.75 -13.73 15.17
N ALA A 424 23.51 -14.09 14.90
CA ALA A 424 22.97 -14.17 13.54
C ALA A 424 22.97 -12.78 12.85
N LEU A 425 22.62 -11.70 13.56
CA LEU A 425 22.72 -10.32 13.09
C LEU A 425 24.17 -9.97 12.69
N MET A 426 25.14 -10.24 13.58
CA MET A 426 26.54 -10.00 13.28
C MET A 426 27.02 -10.83 12.09
N GLY A 427 26.66 -12.10 12.03
CA GLY A 427 27.02 -13.01 10.93
C GLY A 427 26.47 -12.55 9.58
N SER A 428 25.21 -12.16 9.51
CA SER A 428 24.59 -11.64 8.28
C SER A 428 25.28 -10.34 7.80
N ASN A 429 25.65 -9.45 8.72
CA ASN A 429 26.40 -8.24 8.39
C ASN A 429 27.83 -8.55 7.90
N MET A 430 28.52 -9.52 8.50
CA MET A 430 29.87 -9.89 8.11
C MET A 430 29.93 -10.58 6.74
N GLN A 431 28.92 -11.35 6.34
CA GLN A 431 28.84 -11.95 4.99
C GLN A 431 28.96 -10.90 3.87
N LYS A 432 28.40 -9.72 4.07
CA LYS A 432 28.46 -8.60 3.09
C LYS A 432 29.85 -7.97 2.99
N GLN A 433 30.71 -8.17 3.97
CA GLN A 433 32.07 -7.64 4.04
C GLN A 433 33.12 -8.63 3.52
N ALA A 434 32.73 -9.85 3.18
CA ALA A 434 33.61 -10.88 2.70
C ALA A 434 34.29 -10.47 1.36
N VAL A 435 35.58 -10.75 1.25
CA VAL A 435 36.37 -10.47 0.05
C VAL A 435 36.46 -11.72 -0.80
N PRO A 436 36.15 -11.71 -2.10
CA PRO A 436 36.29 -12.82 -3.00
C PRO A 436 37.78 -13.22 -3.11
N LEU A 437 38.05 -14.52 -2.98
CA LEU A 437 39.41 -15.08 -3.12
C LEU A 437 39.76 -15.27 -4.60
N LEU A 438 41.07 -15.24 -4.92
CA LEU A 438 41.55 -15.51 -6.27
C LEU A 438 41.15 -16.91 -6.76
N LYS A 439 41.17 -17.88 -5.88
CA LYS A 439 40.64 -19.22 -6.12
C LYS A 439 39.51 -19.47 -5.14
N THR A 440 38.30 -19.50 -5.67
CA THR A 440 37.09 -19.74 -4.88
C THR A 440 36.83 -21.24 -4.76
N GLU A 441 36.31 -21.68 -3.63
CA GLU A 441 35.90 -23.05 -3.37
C GLU A 441 34.43 -23.09 -2.95
N SER A 442 33.75 -24.19 -3.27
CA SER A 442 32.37 -24.40 -2.81
C SER A 442 32.34 -24.61 -1.31
N PRO A 443 31.35 -24.08 -0.59
CA PRO A 443 31.20 -24.37 0.84
C PRO A 443 30.89 -25.87 1.04
N ILE A 444 31.45 -26.45 2.08
CA ILE A 444 31.18 -27.85 2.45
C ILE A 444 29.77 -28.00 2.99
N VAL A 445 29.32 -27.01 3.76
CA VAL A 445 27.94 -26.92 4.31
C VAL A 445 27.28 -25.66 3.77
N GLY A 446 26.12 -25.83 3.20
CA GLY A 446 25.31 -24.71 2.64
C GLY A 446 23.83 -24.85 2.97
N THR A 447 23.05 -23.84 2.65
CA THR A 447 21.60 -23.79 2.92
C THR A 447 20.75 -24.04 1.68
N GLY A 448 21.35 -24.12 0.49
CA GLY A 448 20.66 -24.24 -0.80
C GLY A 448 20.18 -22.90 -1.38
N MET A 449 20.34 -21.80 -0.68
CA MET A 449 20.01 -20.45 -1.21
C MET A 449 21.14 -19.84 -2.04
N GLU A 450 22.36 -20.36 -1.94
CA GLU A 450 23.55 -19.82 -2.59
C GLU A 450 23.40 -19.79 -4.12
N TYR A 451 22.92 -20.90 -4.70
CA TYR A 451 22.70 -21.00 -6.14
C TYR A 451 21.65 -19.98 -6.63
N LYS A 452 20.51 -19.92 -5.94
CA LYS A 452 19.44 -19.00 -6.30
C LYS A 452 19.89 -17.55 -6.20
N ALA A 453 20.59 -17.18 -5.14
CA ALA A 453 21.11 -15.83 -4.96
C ALA A 453 22.14 -15.48 -6.05
N ALA A 454 23.02 -16.40 -6.44
CA ALA A 454 23.99 -16.20 -7.50
C ALA A 454 23.32 -15.97 -8.87
N VAL A 455 22.27 -16.72 -9.20
CA VAL A 455 21.52 -16.58 -10.44
C VAL A 455 20.71 -15.28 -10.45
N ASP A 456 19.95 -15.02 -9.38
CA ASP A 456 19.06 -13.85 -9.29
C ASP A 456 19.86 -12.52 -9.19
N SER A 457 21.09 -12.55 -8.67
CA SER A 457 22.00 -11.40 -8.64
C SER A 457 22.53 -11.02 -10.04
N GLY A 458 22.40 -11.92 -11.02
CA GLY A 458 22.91 -11.72 -12.38
C GLY A 458 24.42 -11.95 -12.53
N VAL A 459 25.11 -12.44 -11.51
CA VAL A 459 26.55 -12.78 -11.55
C VAL A 459 26.78 -14.04 -12.38
N VAL A 460 25.85 -14.99 -12.32
CA VAL A 460 25.88 -16.23 -13.09
C VAL A 460 24.95 -16.11 -14.28
N VAL A 461 25.49 -16.32 -15.48
CA VAL A 461 24.73 -16.35 -16.72
C VAL A 461 24.45 -17.82 -17.08
N LEU A 462 23.19 -18.18 -17.12
CA LEU A 462 22.75 -19.51 -17.53
C LEU A 462 22.38 -19.51 -19.03
N ALA A 463 22.66 -20.63 -19.69
CA ALA A 463 22.18 -20.85 -21.05
C ALA A 463 20.62 -20.90 -21.03
N LYS A 464 19.99 -20.31 -22.02
CA LYS A 464 18.52 -20.35 -22.17
C LYS A 464 18.04 -21.65 -22.82
N HIS A 465 18.91 -22.31 -23.58
CA HIS A 465 18.67 -23.58 -24.28
C HIS A 465 19.92 -24.43 -24.27
#